data_b9a8513f84ddde8f2100805736c3e438
#
_entry.id   b9a8513f84ddde8f2100805736c3e438
#
_cell.length_a   1.000
_cell.length_b   1.000
_cell.length_c   1.000
_cell.angle_alpha   90.00
_cell.angle_beta   90.00
_cell.angle_gamma   90.00
#
_symmetry.space_group_name_H-M   'P 1'
#
loop_
_entity.id
_entity.type
_entity.pdbx_description
1 polymer ?
#
loop_
_entity_poly.entity_id
_entity_poly.type
_entity_poly.pdbx_seq_one_letter_code
_entity_poly.pdbx_strand_id
1 'polypeptide(L)'
;MKKVFLTLFVAAFAFVGCTNYNTATTESEATEATTTEVKGGDIAYVRAEYVLAESDIYKSEGVALQEKTTKAQNAWAQREKNLQYEANQLQEKYQKGLMTTADFQQKGQALEKRIANFQNNTQKEAQTLEEESFVFNNRMNDLLMRAIKEINADKKYKLVVNATALLDADESLDISADVLAKVNEL
;
A
#
# COMPACT_ATOMS: atom_id res chain seq x y z
N MET A 1 -18.95 4.50 -34.53
CA MET A 1 -17.55 4.34 -34.96
C MET A 1 -16.78 5.60 -34.58
N LYS A 2 -16.11 5.60 -33.42
CA LYS A 2 -15.01 6.53 -33.09
C LYS A 2 -14.03 5.76 -32.21
N LYS A 3 -12.92 5.37 -32.82
CA LYS A 3 -11.77 4.72 -32.17
C LYS A 3 -11.00 5.81 -31.42
N VAL A 4 -10.91 5.71 -30.09
CA VAL A 4 -10.01 6.54 -29.29
C VAL A 4 -8.69 5.79 -29.16
N PHE A 5 -7.66 6.30 -29.83
CA PHE A 5 -6.26 5.85 -29.71
C PHE A 5 -5.69 6.30 -28.38
N LEU A 6 -5.30 5.36 -27.55
CA LEU A 6 -4.52 5.58 -26.34
C LEU A 6 -3.04 5.64 -26.74
N THR A 7 -2.48 6.84 -26.79
CA THR A 7 -1.05 7.07 -27.04
C THR A 7 -0.24 6.89 -25.75
N LEU A 8 0.59 5.86 -25.77
CA LEU A 8 1.59 5.54 -24.74
C LEU A 8 2.75 6.54 -24.84
N PHE A 9 2.96 7.39 -23.82
CA PHE A 9 4.12 8.27 -23.74
C PHE A 9 5.28 7.55 -23.07
N VAL A 10 6.27 7.13 -23.86
CA VAL A 10 7.56 6.65 -23.37
C VAL A 10 8.49 7.85 -23.27
N ALA A 11 8.82 8.27 -22.05
CA ALA A 11 9.83 9.28 -21.79
C ALA A 11 11.19 8.60 -21.65
N ALA A 12 12.04 8.74 -22.68
CA ALA A 12 13.44 8.35 -22.64
C ALA A 12 14.25 9.44 -21.94
N PHE A 13 14.86 9.13 -20.79
CA PHE A 13 15.87 9.98 -20.15
C PHE A 13 17.23 9.70 -20.76
N ALA A 14 17.75 10.65 -21.51
CA ALA A 14 19.12 10.65 -22.00
C ALA A 14 20.04 11.18 -20.89
N PHE A 15 21.01 10.35 -20.46
CA PHE A 15 22.12 10.76 -19.62
C PHE A 15 23.16 11.52 -20.48
N VAL A 16 23.33 12.80 -20.20
CA VAL A 16 24.47 13.57 -20.69
C VAL A 16 25.57 13.52 -19.63
N GLY A 17 26.62 12.77 -19.93
CA GLY A 17 27.84 12.80 -19.15
C GLY A 17 28.68 14.02 -19.53
N CYS A 18 29.06 14.84 -18.53
CA CYS A 18 30.15 15.80 -18.68
C CYS A 18 31.33 15.36 -17.83
N THR A 19 32.35 14.87 -18.50
CA THR A 19 33.72 14.75 -17.96
C THR A 19 34.35 16.11 -17.93
N ASN A 20 34.78 16.58 -16.76
CA ASN A 20 35.80 17.63 -16.69
C ASN A 20 36.90 17.18 -15.73
N TYR A 21 38.06 16.93 -16.34
CA TYR A 21 39.31 16.60 -15.74
C TYR A 21 40.02 17.93 -15.40
N ASN A 22 40.26 18.20 -14.11
CA ASN A 22 41.23 19.20 -13.71
C ASN A 22 42.13 18.66 -12.60
N THR A 23 43.33 18.37 -12.96
CA THR A 23 44.43 18.01 -12.07
C THR A 23 44.87 19.25 -11.31
N ALA A 24 44.72 19.26 -10.01
CA ALA A 24 45.45 20.14 -9.12
C ALA A 24 46.00 19.29 -7.97
N THR A 25 47.31 19.13 -8.03
CA THR A 25 48.14 18.52 -7.00
C THR A 25 48.14 19.46 -5.80
N THR A 26 47.54 19.03 -4.69
CA THR A 26 47.77 19.66 -3.39
C THR A 26 48.06 18.54 -2.40
N GLU A 27 49.26 18.58 -1.85
CA GLU A 27 49.67 17.77 -0.69
C GLU A 27 48.59 17.88 0.38
N SER A 28 47.98 16.77 0.74
CA SER A 28 47.08 16.66 1.90
C SER A 28 47.80 15.81 2.92
N GLU A 29 48.07 16.43 4.06
CA GLU A 29 48.50 15.78 5.27
C GLU A 29 47.67 14.53 5.54
N ALA A 30 48.40 13.45 5.84
CA ALA A 30 47.76 12.20 6.30
C ALA A 30 47.15 12.47 7.66
N THR A 31 45.84 12.78 7.66
CA THR A 31 45.01 12.65 8.85
C THR A 31 44.92 11.16 9.15
N GLU A 32 45.57 10.71 10.20
CA GLU A 32 45.36 9.36 10.75
C GLU A 32 43.88 9.11 10.88
N ALA A 33 43.34 8.26 10.04
CA ALA A 33 42.02 7.70 10.20
C ALA A 33 42.08 6.89 11.52
N THR A 34 41.59 7.46 12.59
CA THR A 34 41.30 6.72 13.79
C THR A 34 40.25 5.68 13.43
N THR A 35 40.70 4.46 13.15
CA THR A 35 39.85 3.30 13.04
C THR A 35 39.22 3.09 14.40
N THR A 36 38.08 3.72 14.64
CA THR A 36 37.23 3.36 15.76
C THR A 36 36.74 1.94 15.46
N GLU A 37 37.30 0.96 16.19
CA GLU A 37 36.75 -0.39 16.20
C GLU A 37 35.28 -0.28 16.55
N VAL A 38 34.40 -0.50 15.57
CA VAL A 38 32.97 -0.61 15.81
C VAL A 38 32.79 -1.93 16.56
N LYS A 39 32.68 -1.82 17.89
CA LYS A 39 32.27 -2.97 18.72
C LYS A 39 30.90 -3.43 18.19
N GLY A 40 30.81 -4.70 17.80
CA GLY A 40 29.64 -5.32 17.19
C GLY A 40 28.38 -5.33 18.06
N GLY A 41 27.97 -4.18 18.57
CA GLY A 41 26.77 -3.94 19.35
C GLY A 41 26.14 -2.57 19.07
N ASP A 42 26.79 -1.72 18.26
CA ASP A 42 26.31 -0.36 17.99
C ASP A 42 25.25 -0.29 16.88
N ILE A 43 25.07 -1.38 16.13
CA ILE A 43 24.14 -1.46 14.99
C ILE A 43 23.21 -2.66 15.22
N ALA A 44 21.94 -2.49 14.83
CA ALA A 44 20.96 -3.55 14.77
C ALA A 44 20.10 -3.41 13.51
N TYR A 45 19.44 -4.47 13.10
CA TYR A 45 18.41 -4.37 12.06
C TYR A 45 17.10 -5.03 12.48
N VAL A 46 16.03 -4.58 11.83
CA VAL A 46 14.67 -5.05 12.03
C VAL A 46 14.06 -5.42 10.68
N ARG A 47 13.48 -6.59 10.60
CA ARG A 47 12.62 -7.02 9.49
C ARG A 47 11.22 -6.44 9.71
N ALA A 48 11.06 -5.15 9.39
CA ALA A 48 9.85 -4.39 9.71
C ALA A 48 8.58 -5.07 9.16
N GLU A 49 8.60 -5.53 7.91
CA GLU A 49 7.46 -6.22 7.29
C GLU A 49 7.09 -7.51 8.02
N TYR A 50 8.08 -8.29 8.45
CA TYR A 50 7.87 -9.48 9.26
C TYR A 50 7.22 -9.12 10.61
N VAL A 51 7.76 -8.13 11.32
CA VAL A 51 7.22 -7.69 12.62
C VAL A 51 5.78 -7.24 12.49
N LEU A 52 5.49 -6.43 11.47
CA LEU A 52 4.12 -5.93 11.24
C LEU A 52 3.16 -7.07 10.90
N ALA A 53 3.54 -7.99 10.00
CA ALA A 53 2.70 -9.11 9.56
C ALA A 53 2.45 -10.14 10.68
N GLU A 54 3.43 -10.37 11.57
CA GLU A 54 3.33 -11.33 12.67
C GLU A 54 2.71 -10.74 13.94
N SER A 55 2.49 -9.43 14.01
CA SER A 55 1.88 -8.78 15.18
C SER A 55 0.44 -9.22 15.40
N ASP A 56 0.02 -9.30 16.66
CA ASP A 56 -1.33 -9.70 17.05
C ASP A 56 -2.39 -8.72 16.52
N ILE A 57 -2.04 -7.44 16.46
CA ILE A 57 -2.93 -6.41 15.91
C ILE A 57 -3.15 -6.59 14.40
N TYR A 58 -2.12 -6.97 13.63
CA TYR A 58 -2.30 -7.24 12.21
C TYR A 58 -3.13 -8.51 11.99
N LYS A 59 -2.82 -9.59 12.74
CA LYS A 59 -3.55 -10.86 12.67
C LYS A 59 -5.03 -10.73 13.02
N SER A 60 -5.39 -9.78 13.88
CA SER A 60 -6.79 -9.50 14.24
C SER A 60 -7.42 -8.42 13.36
N GLU A 61 -6.98 -7.17 13.49
CA GLU A 61 -7.62 -6.03 12.83
C GLU A 61 -7.21 -5.91 11.35
N GLY A 62 -5.94 -6.16 11.01
CA GLY A 62 -5.45 -6.09 9.63
C GLY A 62 -6.13 -7.12 8.72
N VAL A 63 -6.22 -8.36 9.19
CA VAL A 63 -6.91 -9.44 8.47
C VAL A 63 -8.40 -9.14 8.35
N ALA A 64 -9.05 -8.64 9.42
CA ALA A 64 -10.46 -8.25 9.37
C ALA A 64 -10.73 -7.12 8.36
N LEU A 65 -9.84 -6.13 8.27
CA LEU A 65 -9.92 -5.05 7.29
C LEU A 65 -9.74 -5.55 5.86
N GLN A 66 -8.80 -6.46 5.63
CA GLN A 66 -8.59 -7.10 4.33
C GLN A 66 -9.81 -7.93 3.91
N GLU A 67 -10.40 -8.70 4.82
CA GLU A 67 -11.63 -9.44 4.55
C GLU A 67 -12.81 -8.50 4.23
N LYS A 68 -12.97 -7.42 4.99
CA LYS A 68 -13.99 -6.39 4.76
C LYS A 68 -13.85 -5.82 3.36
N THR A 69 -12.64 -5.45 2.95
CA THR A 69 -12.34 -4.93 1.61
C THR A 69 -12.68 -5.95 0.52
N THR A 70 -12.24 -7.20 0.68
CA THR A 70 -12.53 -8.26 -0.27
C THR A 70 -14.04 -8.54 -0.40
N LYS A 71 -14.76 -8.57 0.73
CA LYS A 71 -16.22 -8.74 0.74
C LYS A 71 -16.94 -7.59 0.03
N ALA A 72 -16.51 -6.34 0.26
CA ALA A 72 -17.05 -5.18 -0.43
C ALA A 72 -16.84 -5.26 -1.94
N GLN A 73 -15.61 -5.53 -2.39
CA GLN A 73 -15.29 -5.68 -3.82
C GLN A 73 -16.12 -6.77 -4.49
N ASN A 74 -16.26 -7.93 -3.86
CA ASN A 74 -17.09 -9.03 -4.38
C ASN A 74 -18.58 -8.63 -4.45
N ALA A 75 -19.10 -7.92 -3.46
CA ALA A 75 -20.46 -7.42 -3.46
C ALA A 75 -20.71 -6.39 -4.57
N TRP A 76 -19.74 -5.49 -4.81
CA TRP A 76 -19.82 -4.52 -5.90
C TRP A 76 -19.84 -5.21 -7.25
N ALA A 77 -18.91 -6.14 -7.50
CA ALA A 77 -18.84 -6.90 -8.74
C ALA A 77 -20.15 -7.68 -9.01
N GLN A 78 -20.72 -8.30 -7.98
CA GLN A 78 -21.99 -9.01 -8.11
C GLN A 78 -23.16 -8.06 -8.38
N ARG A 79 -23.18 -6.90 -7.74
CA ARG A 79 -24.21 -5.88 -7.94
C ARG A 79 -24.16 -5.29 -9.34
N GLU A 80 -22.97 -4.98 -9.82
CA GLU A 80 -22.74 -4.48 -11.19
C GLU A 80 -23.23 -5.49 -12.22
N LYS A 81 -22.86 -6.76 -12.08
CA LYS A 81 -23.32 -7.85 -12.93
C LYS A 81 -24.85 -7.97 -12.96
N ASN A 82 -25.49 -7.84 -11.81
CA ASN A 82 -26.94 -7.90 -11.72
C ASN A 82 -27.60 -6.70 -12.42
N LEU A 83 -27.08 -5.49 -12.24
CA LEU A 83 -27.60 -4.29 -12.91
C LEU A 83 -27.43 -4.39 -14.43
N GLN A 84 -26.29 -4.89 -14.90
CA GLN A 84 -26.04 -5.15 -16.33
C GLN A 84 -27.01 -6.20 -16.90
N TYR A 85 -27.23 -7.27 -16.15
CA TYR A 85 -28.21 -8.30 -16.54
C TYR A 85 -29.62 -7.74 -16.65
N GLU A 86 -30.07 -6.94 -15.67
CA GLU A 86 -31.37 -6.29 -15.68
C GLU A 86 -31.51 -5.34 -16.88
N ALA A 87 -30.46 -4.58 -17.22
CA ALA A 87 -30.44 -3.70 -18.38
C ALA A 87 -30.65 -4.49 -19.70
N ASN A 88 -29.90 -5.59 -19.83
CA ASN A 88 -30.01 -6.46 -21.01
C ASN A 88 -31.41 -7.10 -21.10
N GLN A 89 -31.96 -7.58 -19.99
CA GLN A 89 -33.31 -8.16 -19.95
C GLN A 89 -34.40 -7.13 -20.28
N LEU A 90 -34.25 -5.90 -19.82
CA LEU A 90 -35.18 -4.82 -20.14
C LEU A 90 -35.17 -4.51 -21.65
N GLN A 91 -33.99 -4.40 -22.24
CA GLN A 91 -33.81 -4.17 -23.66
C GLN A 91 -34.38 -5.31 -24.52
N GLU A 92 -34.07 -6.57 -24.13
CA GLU A 92 -34.56 -7.77 -24.84
C GLU A 92 -36.10 -7.87 -24.85
N LYS A 93 -36.74 -7.64 -23.68
CA LYS A 93 -38.19 -7.66 -23.57
C LYS A 93 -38.85 -6.60 -24.44
N TYR A 94 -38.26 -5.40 -24.51
CA TYR A 94 -38.77 -4.33 -25.37
C TYR A 94 -38.65 -4.69 -26.85
N GLN A 95 -37.50 -5.21 -27.30
CA GLN A 95 -37.27 -5.62 -28.69
C GLN A 95 -38.20 -6.75 -29.13
N LYS A 96 -38.56 -7.65 -28.22
CA LYS A 96 -39.50 -8.74 -28.46
C LYS A 96 -40.99 -8.30 -28.41
N GLY A 97 -41.26 -7.01 -28.18
CA GLY A 97 -42.63 -6.50 -28.05
C GLY A 97 -43.37 -6.97 -26.77
N LEU A 98 -42.63 -7.45 -25.76
CA LEU A 98 -43.20 -7.99 -24.53
C LEU A 98 -43.47 -6.89 -23.47
N MET A 99 -43.30 -5.63 -23.83
CA MET A 99 -43.62 -4.48 -22.98
C MET A 99 -43.98 -3.26 -23.82
N THR A 100 -44.72 -2.34 -23.22
CA THR A 100 -45.06 -1.06 -23.84
C THR A 100 -43.89 -0.09 -23.81
N THR A 101 -43.89 0.89 -24.69
CA THR A 101 -42.90 1.95 -24.71
C THR A 101 -42.91 2.75 -23.39
N ALA A 102 -44.10 2.98 -22.81
CA ALA A 102 -44.23 3.67 -21.55
C ALA A 102 -43.59 2.87 -20.39
N ASP A 103 -43.82 1.57 -20.30
CA ASP A 103 -43.22 0.68 -19.32
C ASP A 103 -41.68 0.61 -19.47
N PHE A 104 -41.21 0.54 -20.73
CA PHE A 104 -39.77 0.54 -21.02
C PHE A 104 -39.10 1.80 -20.52
N GLN A 105 -39.68 2.98 -20.79
CA GLN A 105 -39.16 4.26 -20.32
C GLN A 105 -39.18 4.37 -18.80
N GLN A 106 -40.28 3.99 -18.17
CA GLN A 106 -40.40 4.04 -16.70
C GLN A 106 -39.37 3.13 -16.02
N LYS A 107 -39.25 1.89 -16.48
CA LYS A 107 -38.29 0.93 -15.91
C LYS A 107 -36.84 1.31 -16.23
N GLY A 108 -36.58 1.87 -17.40
CA GLY A 108 -35.28 2.40 -17.79
C GLY A 108 -34.83 3.51 -16.84
N GLN A 109 -35.68 4.51 -16.60
CA GLN A 109 -35.36 5.60 -15.66
C GLN A 109 -35.14 5.09 -14.22
N ALA A 110 -35.94 4.10 -13.79
CA ALA A 110 -35.73 3.49 -12.47
C ALA A 110 -34.38 2.74 -12.37
N LEU A 111 -33.99 2.03 -13.43
CA LEU A 111 -32.73 1.33 -13.49
C LEU A 111 -31.54 2.30 -13.54
N GLU A 112 -31.61 3.38 -14.34
CA GLU A 112 -30.60 4.45 -14.37
C GLU A 112 -30.36 5.07 -13.00
N LYS A 113 -31.43 5.38 -12.26
CA LYS A 113 -31.32 5.88 -10.87
C LYS A 113 -30.62 4.87 -9.95
N ARG A 114 -30.90 3.58 -10.11
CA ARG A 114 -30.26 2.51 -9.32
C ARG A 114 -28.77 2.39 -9.66
N ILE A 115 -28.41 2.51 -10.94
CA ILE A 115 -27.01 2.51 -11.38
C ILE A 115 -26.26 3.72 -10.82
N ALA A 116 -26.83 4.91 -10.91
CA ALA A 116 -26.24 6.12 -10.35
C ALA A 116 -26.06 6.03 -8.83
N ASN A 117 -27.06 5.53 -8.12
CA ASN A 117 -26.96 5.32 -6.66
C ASN A 117 -25.91 4.27 -6.30
N PHE A 118 -25.81 3.18 -7.08
CA PHE A 118 -24.79 2.16 -6.89
C PHE A 118 -23.38 2.75 -7.05
N GLN A 119 -23.14 3.49 -8.14
CA GLN A 119 -21.85 4.15 -8.38
C GLN A 119 -21.46 5.09 -7.25
N ASN A 120 -22.38 5.97 -6.83
CA ASN A 120 -22.14 6.90 -5.73
C ASN A 120 -21.85 6.20 -4.40
N ASN A 121 -22.60 5.14 -4.08
CA ASN A 121 -22.40 4.40 -2.84
C ASN A 121 -21.09 3.61 -2.86
N THR A 122 -20.76 2.96 -3.97
CA THR A 122 -19.50 2.23 -4.14
C THR A 122 -18.30 3.17 -3.99
N GLN A 123 -18.38 4.36 -4.59
CA GLN A 123 -17.30 5.35 -4.45
C GLN A 123 -17.10 5.80 -3.00
N LYS A 124 -18.19 6.08 -2.28
CA LYS A 124 -18.11 6.46 -0.85
C LYS A 124 -17.56 5.33 0.01
N GLU A 125 -18.03 4.11 -0.22
CA GLU A 125 -17.56 2.94 0.52
C GLU A 125 -16.08 2.64 0.24
N ALA A 126 -15.64 2.79 -1.02
CA ALA A 126 -14.22 2.66 -1.40
C ALA A 126 -13.34 3.70 -0.69
N GLN A 127 -13.78 4.96 -0.64
CA GLN A 127 -13.07 6.01 0.10
C GLN A 127 -12.98 5.70 1.60
N THR A 128 -14.07 5.23 2.19
CA THR A 128 -14.06 4.84 3.62
C THR A 128 -13.07 3.70 3.89
N LEU A 129 -13.04 2.68 3.03
CA LEU A 129 -12.09 1.56 3.16
C LEU A 129 -10.64 2.01 2.97
N GLU A 130 -10.38 2.95 2.06
CA GLU A 130 -9.07 3.55 1.86
C GLU A 130 -8.64 4.34 3.11
N GLU A 131 -9.53 5.16 3.69
CA GLU A 131 -9.28 5.89 4.93
C GLU A 131 -9.01 4.95 6.10
N GLU A 132 -9.82 3.90 6.28
CA GLU A 132 -9.59 2.88 7.31
C GLU A 132 -8.23 2.20 7.15
N SER A 133 -7.85 1.85 5.90
CA SER A 133 -6.55 1.25 5.59
C SER A 133 -5.39 2.20 5.88
N PHE A 134 -5.54 3.47 5.54
CA PHE A 134 -4.54 4.49 5.82
C PHE A 134 -4.32 4.70 7.32
N VAL A 135 -5.42 4.82 8.09
CA VAL A 135 -5.36 4.97 9.55
C VAL A 135 -4.72 3.74 10.19
N PHE A 136 -5.11 2.54 9.75
CA PHE A 136 -4.54 1.29 10.25
C PHE A 136 -3.01 1.21 9.98
N ASN A 137 -2.58 1.50 8.76
CA ASN A 137 -1.18 1.45 8.38
C ASN A 137 -0.34 2.47 9.17
N ASN A 138 -0.85 3.69 9.38
CA ASN A 138 -0.16 4.68 10.21
C ASN A 138 -0.02 4.21 11.65
N ARG A 139 -1.09 3.65 12.23
CA ARG A 139 -1.05 3.09 13.59
C ARG A 139 -0.03 1.96 13.71
N MET A 140 0.05 1.07 12.73
CA MET A 140 1.04 -0.01 12.68
C MET A 140 2.47 0.53 12.65
N ASN A 141 2.74 1.53 11.81
CA ASN A 141 4.05 2.17 11.75
C ASN A 141 4.40 2.88 13.06
N ASP A 142 3.45 3.57 13.69
CA ASP A 142 3.66 4.23 14.97
C ASP A 142 3.99 3.23 16.08
N LEU A 143 3.29 2.09 16.12
CA LEU A 143 3.58 1.00 17.07
C LEU A 143 4.98 0.43 16.85
N LEU A 144 5.38 0.14 15.62
CA LEU A 144 6.72 -0.30 15.29
C LEU A 144 7.79 0.68 15.75
N MET A 145 7.61 1.96 15.44
CA MET A 145 8.56 3.01 15.83
C MET A 145 8.63 3.22 17.34
N ARG A 146 7.51 3.07 18.05
CA ARG A 146 7.47 3.12 19.51
C ARG A 146 8.21 1.92 20.11
N ALA A 147 7.93 0.71 19.63
CA ALA A 147 8.60 -0.51 20.08
C ALA A 147 10.13 -0.41 19.92
N ILE A 148 10.61 0.03 18.76
CA ILE A 148 12.03 0.25 18.49
C ILE A 148 12.62 1.29 19.48
N LYS A 149 11.92 2.39 19.73
CA LYS A 149 12.38 3.43 20.67
C LYS A 149 12.44 2.91 22.10
N GLU A 150 11.48 2.09 22.54
CA GLU A 150 11.48 1.53 23.89
C GLU A 150 12.60 0.50 24.08
N ILE A 151 12.82 -0.37 23.07
CA ILE A 151 13.94 -1.34 23.09
C ILE A 151 15.29 -0.62 23.11
N ASN A 152 15.40 0.52 22.47
CA ASN A 152 16.63 1.31 22.37
C ASN A 152 16.65 2.51 23.35
N ALA A 153 15.87 2.47 24.44
CA ALA A 153 15.79 3.58 25.39
C ALA A 153 17.14 3.89 26.08
N ASP A 154 17.93 2.86 26.34
CA ASP A 154 19.29 2.95 26.89
C ASP A 154 20.37 3.30 25.85
N LYS A 155 19.96 3.53 24.59
CA LYS A 155 20.85 3.81 23.44
C LYS A 155 21.91 2.73 23.21
N LYS A 156 21.54 1.49 23.46
CA LYS A 156 22.36 0.30 23.20
C LYS A 156 22.79 0.24 21.71
N TYR A 157 21.88 0.61 20.81
CA TYR A 157 22.15 0.68 19.38
C TYR A 157 22.26 2.15 18.95
N LYS A 158 23.36 2.50 18.26
CA LYS A 158 23.53 3.83 17.64
C LYS A 158 22.72 3.96 16.35
N LEU A 159 22.47 2.82 15.68
CA LEU A 159 21.73 2.74 14.44
C LEU A 159 20.86 1.50 14.43
N VAL A 160 19.58 1.66 14.11
CA VAL A 160 18.65 0.56 13.79
C VAL A 160 18.19 0.75 12.36
N VAL A 161 18.39 -0.26 11.52
CA VAL A 161 18.12 -0.22 10.07
C VAL A 161 17.01 -1.19 9.72
N ASN A 162 16.21 -0.87 8.71
CA ASN A 162 15.29 -1.87 8.15
C ASN A 162 16.08 -2.89 7.33
N ALA A 163 15.81 -4.17 7.51
CA ALA A 163 16.46 -5.27 6.78
C ALA A 163 16.38 -5.11 5.26
N THR A 164 15.32 -4.48 4.73
CA THR A 164 15.18 -4.22 3.30
C THR A 164 16.25 -3.31 2.70
N ALA A 165 16.95 -2.54 3.53
CA ALA A 165 18.06 -1.67 3.11
C ALA A 165 19.44 -2.37 3.16
N LEU A 166 19.49 -3.63 3.60
CA LEU A 166 20.72 -4.39 3.77
C LEU A 166 20.87 -5.40 2.63
N LEU A 167 22.12 -5.58 2.15
CA LEU A 167 22.46 -6.63 1.19
C LEU A 167 22.86 -7.93 1.90
N ASP A 168 23.51 -7.77 3.06
CA ASP A 168 23.96 -8.86 3.92
C ASP A 168 24.12 -8.34 5.35
N ALA A 169 23.86 -9.18 6.36
CA ALA A 169 24.05 -8.86 7.76
C ALA A 169 24.15 -10.14 8.60
N ASP A 170 24.91 -10.08 9.68
CA ASP A 170 24.99 -11.14 10.67
C ASP A 170 23.64 -11.27 11.43
N GLU A 171 23.15 -12.50 11.60
CA GLU A 171 21.89 -12.78 12.29
C GLU A 171 21.88 -12.31 13.76
N SER A 172 23.05 -12.19 14.39
CA SER A 172 23.16 -11.68 15.76
C SER A 172 22.76 -10.20 15.90
N LEU A 173 22.66 -9.49 14.78
CA LEU A 173 22.21 -8.08 14.73
C LEU A 173 20.69 -7.95 14.53
N ASP A 174 19.98 -9.07 14.31
CA ASP A 174 18.53 -9.09 14.12
C ASP A 174 17.81 -8.97 15.47
N ILE A 175 17.10 -7.85 15.66
CA ILE A 175 16.27 -7.61 16.85
C ILE A 175 14.78 -7.73 16.54
N SER A 176 14.40 -8.34 15.42
CA SER A 176 13.00 -8.40 14.99
C SER A 176 12.10 -9.13 15.99
N ALA A 177 12.61 -10.18 16.64
CA ALA A 177 11.85 -10.93 17.62
C ALA A 177 11.52 -10.09 18.86
N ASP A 178 12.50 -9.31 19.36
CA ASP A 178 12.32 -8.42 20.51
C ASP A 178 11.34 -7.30 20.15
N VAL A 179 11.48 -6.73 18.94
CA VAL A 179 10.56 -5.69 18.43
C VAL A 179 9.15 -6.23 18.29
N LEU A 180 8.97 -7.46 17.79
CA LEU A 180 7.65 -8.09 17.68
C LEU A 180 7.00 -8.30 19.05
N ALA A 181 7.76 -8.83 20.02
CA ALA A 181 7.28 -9.00 21.38
C ALA A 181 6.83 -7.65 21.96
N LYS A 182 7.61 -6.60 21.74
CA LYS A 182 7.29 -5.25 22.22
C LYS A 182 6.08 -4.63 21.51
N VAL A 183 5.92 -4.83 20.21
CA VAL A 183 4.71 -4.38 19.47
C VAL A 183 3.46 -5.03 20.05
N ASN A 184 3.51 -6.30 20.43
CA ASN A 184 2.37 -7.02 21.00
C ASN A 184 2.05 -6.62 22.46
N GLU A 185 3.00 -5.96 23.16
CA GLU A 185 2.77 -5.42 24.50
C GLU A 185 2.11 -4.02 24.50
N LEU A 186 2.22 -3.25 23.41
CA LEU A 186 1.77 -1.85 23.26
C LEU A 186 0.32 -1.72 22.79
#